data_9832273dba4e7f14ad5a0bc0ed0e9b0d
#
_entry.id   9832273dba4e7f14ad5a0bc0ed0e9b0d
#
_cell.length_a   1.000
_cell.length_b   1.000
_cell.length_c   1.000
_cell.angle_alpha   90.00
_cell.angle_beta   90.00
_cell.angle_gamma   90.00
#
_symmetry.space_group_name_H-M   'P 1'
#
loop_
_entity.id
_entity.type
_entity.pdbx_description
1 polymer ?
#
loop_
_entity_poly.entity_id
_entity_poly.type
_entity_poly.pdbx_seq_one_letter_code
_entity_poly.pdbx_strand_id
1 'polypeptide(L)'
;IRTQRITGSTVIGAYPKDSALRYRRYNKAIDEMAIKQLSTSLLPHLSVSKQRIINLLSTEEKDGKTHIALALEQYWTSIGLDVRRITYDEDFLSEDSLYVQANNIKDLCPDLGKDEILLIEYPVLKSNPIPPTLLNEASVNLMIVRANRTWKDIDQLMYKSLLQAKNEQIPLFFYLT
;
A
#
# COMPACT_ATOMS: atom_id res chain seq x y z
N ILE A 1 13.50 -14.42 2.81
CA ILE A 1 13.82 -13.01 2.52
C ILE A 1 14.23 -12.33 3.83
N ARG A 2 15.26 -11.42 3.79
CA ARG A 2 15.79 -10.77 5.00
C ARG A 2 14.71 -9.99 5.77
N THR A 3 13.89 -9.21 5.06
CA THR A 3 12.78 -8.46 5.65
C THR A 3 11.83 -9.35 6.44
N GLN A 4 11.45 -10.49 5.88
CA GLN A 4 10.58 -11.46 6.56
C GLN A 4 11.21 -12.02 7.84
N ARG A 5 12.52 -12.27 7.84
CA ARG A 5 13.25 -12.74 9.05
C ARG A 5 13.29 -11.69 10.14
N ILE A 6 13.44 -10.40 9.79
CA ILE A 6 13.54 -9.31 10.74
C ILE A 6 12.18 -8.94 11.32
N THR A 7 11.15 -8.93 10.48
CA THR A 7 9.81 -8.43 10.87
C THR A 7 8.86 -9.54 11.33
N GLY A 8 9.11 -10.78 10.95
CA GLY A 8 8.17 -11.89 11.14
C GLY A 8 6.93 -11.83 10.25
N SER A 9 6.84 -10.84 9.38
CA SER A 9 5.66 -10.61 8.52
C SER A 9 5.81 -11.20 7.14
N THR A 10 4.67 -11.52 6.53
CA THR A 10 4.61 -12.11 5.20
C THR A 10 4.98 -11.10 4.13
N VAL A 11 5.99 -11.44 3.32
CA VAL A 11 6.30 -10.74 2.08
C VAL A 11 5.52 -11.42 0.96
N ILE A 12 4.58 -10.70 0.35
CA ILE A 12 3.68 -11.24 -0.69
C ILE A 12 4.24 -11.09 -2.10
N GLY A 13 5.32 -10.35 -2.27
CA GLY A 13 5.96 -10.20 -3.58
C GLY A 13 7.03 -9.13 -3.59
N ALA A 14 7.60 -8.97 -4.78
CA ALA A 14 8.58 -7.93 -5.06
C ALA A 14 8.41 -7.41 -6.49
N TYR A 15 8.59 -6.10 -6.65
CA TYR A 15 8.65 -5.47 -7.96
C TYR A 15 10.06 -5.64 -8.54
N PRO A 16 10.19 -6.10 -9.78
CA PRO A 16 11.48 -6.36 -10.37
C PRO A 16 12.24 -5.07 -10.62
N LYS A 17 13.54 -5.11 -10.43
CA LYS A 17 14.41 -4.01 -10.83
C LYS A 17 14.64 -4.07 -12.34
N ASP A 18 14.52 -2.95 -13.01
CA ASP A 18 14.91 -2.80 -14.41
C ASP A 18 16.35 -3.22 -14.63
N SER A 19 16.57 -4.00 -15.66
CA SER A 19 17.91 -4.42 -16.07
C SER A 19 18.31 -3.75 -17.37
N ALA A 20 19.42 -3.03 -17.35
CA ALA A 20 19.99 -2.42 -18.55
C ALA A 20 20.41 -3.47 -19.62
N LEU A 21 20.59 -4.74 -19.20
CA LEU A 21 20.96 -5.85 -20.08
C LEU A 21 19.73 -6.50 -20.76
N ARG A 22 18.52 -6.13 -20.34
CA ARG A 22 17.29 -6.63 -20.96
C ARG A 22 16.75 -5.64 -21.97
N TYR A 23 16.15 -6.16 -23.05
CA TYR A 23 15.39 -5.32 -23.96
C TYR A 23 14.19 -4.71 -23.23
N ARG A 24 13.87 -3.46 -23.54
CA ARG A 24 12.76 -2.68 -22.91
C ARG A 24 11.44 -3.45 -22.87
N ARG A 25 11.12 -4.21 -23.93
CA ARG A 25 9.89 -5.03 -23.99
C ARG A 25 9.83 -6.13 -22.92
N TYR A 26 10.98 -6.70 -22.55
CA TYR A 26 11.03 -7.73 -21.50
C TYR A 26 10.88 -7.14 -20.10
N ASN A 27 11.46 -5.97 -19.85
CA ASN A 27 11.23 -5.24 -18.59
C ASN A 27 9.74 -4.96 -18.41
N LYS A 28 9.07 -4.42 -19.44
CA LYS A 28 7.61 -4.17 -19.39
C LYS A 28 6.80 -5.45 -19.10
N ALA A 29 7.10 -6.55 -19.75
CA ALA A 29 6.40 -7.82 -19.53
C ALA A 29 6.59 -8.35 -18.09
N ILE A 30 7.80 -8.19 -17.53
CA ILE A 30 8.10 -8.59 -16.16
C ILE A 30 7.38 -7.69 -15.15
N ASP A 31 7.31 -6.39 -15.41
CA ASP A 31 6.58 -5.43 -14.59
C ASP A 31 5.08 -5.75 -14.55
N GLU A 32 4.49 -6.00 -15.71
CA GLU A 32 3.09 -6.42 -15.84
C GLU A 32 2.82 -7.73 -15.09
N MET A 33 3.74 -8.69 -15.17
CA MET A 33 3.63 -9.96 -14.43
C MET A 33 3.67 -9.74 -12.92
N ALA A 34 4.58 -8.88 -12.44
CA ALA A 34 4.69 -8.57 -11.01
C ALA A 34 3.42 -7.94 -10.46
N ILE A 35 2.81 -7.00 -11.20
CA ILE A 35 1.55 -6.36 -10.81
C ILE A 35 0.39 -7.36 -10.86
N LYS A 36 0.31 -8.24 -11.85
CA LYS A 36 -0.69 -9.32 -11.88
C LYS A 36 -0.57 -10.26 -10.68
N GLN A 37 0.63 -10.63 -10.29
CA GLN A 37 0.87 -11.47 -9.11
C GLN A 37 0.45 -10.75 -7.82
N LEU A 38 0.81 -9.47 -7.68
CA LEU A 38 0.37 -8.65 -6.54
C LEU A 38 -1.16 -8.55 -6.50
N SER A 39 -1.80 -8.26 -7.62
CA SER A 39 -3.26 -8.22 -7.75
C SER A 39 -3.90 -9.55 -7.31
N THR A 40 -3.36 -10.68 -7.78
CA THR A 40 -3.85 -12.01 -7.40
C THR A 40 -3.75 -12.26 -5.90
N SER A 41 -2.74 -11.71 -5.24
CA SER A 41 -2.57 -11.81 -3.78
C SER A 41 -3.52 -10.90 -3.00
N LEU A 42 -3.90 -9.74 -3.56
CA LEU A 42 -4.72 -8.74 -2.87
C LEU A 42 -6.23 -8.94 -3.06
N LEU A 43 -6.68 -9.28 -4.26
CA LEU A 43 -8.12 -9.39 -4.60
C LEU A 43 -8.92 -10.32 -3.67
N PRO A 44 -8.44 -11.48 -3.22
CA PRO A 44 -9.19 -12.32 -2.28
C PRO A 44 -9.54 -11.63 -0.97
N HIS A 45 -8.70 -10.71 -0.49
CA HIS A 45 -8.93 -9.94 0.73
C HIS A 45 -10.00 -8.85 0.52
N LEU A 46 -10.13 -8.33 -0.69
CA LEU A 46 -11.14 -7.32 -1.04
C LEU A 46 -12.54 -7.92 -1.16
N SER A 47 -12.65 -9.16 -1.61
CA SER A 47 -13.95 -9.83 -1.78
C SER A 47 -14.64 -10.20 -0.47
N VAL A 48 -13.90 -10.33 0.62
CA VAL A 48 -14.42 -10.67 1.97
C VAL A 48 -14.87 -9.44 2.73
N SER A 49 -14.39 -8.27 2.38
CA SER A 49 -14.63 -7.01 3.07
C SER A 49 -15.92 -6.32 2.60
N LYS A 50 -16.60 -5.61 3.51
CA LYS A 50 -17.73 -4.74 3.16
C LYS A 50 -17.30 -3.53 2.32
N GLN A 51 -16.08 -3.06 2.53
CA GLN A 51 -15.44 -2.00 1.77
C GLN A 51 -14.12 -2.55 1.21
N ARG A 52 -13.79 -2.14 0.00
CA ARG A 52 -12.60 -2.59 -0.72
C ARG A 52 -11.49 -1.54 -0.61
N ILE A 53 -10.78 -1.56 0.51
CA ILE A 53 -9.81 -0.53 0.85
C ILE A 53 -8.44 -1.15 1.03
N ILE A 54 -7.44 -0.60 0.34
CA ILE A 54 -6.03 -0.96 0.51
C ILE A 54 -5.25 0.28 0.95
N ASN A 55 -4.65 0.19 2.12
CA ASN A 55 -3.69 1.19 2.61
C ASN A 55 -2.30 0.86 2.08
N LEU A 56 -1.65 1.84 1.45
CA LEU A 56 -0.27 1.78 1.04
C LEU A 56 0.58 2.59 2.03
N LEU A 57 1.46 1.89 2.73
CA LEU A 57 2.27 2.41 3.83
C LEU A 57 3.75 2.32 3.49
N SER A 58 4.56 3.22 4.03
CA SER A 58 6.02 3.11 4.06
C SER A 58 6.60 3.81 5.27
N THR A 59 7.78 3.42 5.69
CA THR A 59 8.50 4.08 6.78
C THR A 59 9.45 5.16 6.28
N GLU A 60 9.85 5.12 5.01
CA GLU A 60 10.75 6.10 4.38
C GLU A 60 10.15 6.64 3.07
N GLU A 61 10.62 7.81 2.68
CA GLU A 61 10.32 8.38 1.38
C GLU A 61 10.95 7.54 0.25
N LYS A 62 10.37 7.65 -0.93
CA LYS A 62 10.86 6.95 -2.13
C LYS A 62 10.92 5.42 -2.02
N ASP A 63 10.17 4.83 -1.09
CA ASP A 63 10.01 3.37 -1.00
C ASP A 63 9.12 2.80 -2.13
N GLY A 64 8.60 3.65 -3.02
CA GLY A 64 7.90 3.22 -4.23
C GLY A 64 6.38 3.10 -4.11
N LYS A 65 5.74 3.66 -3.06
CA LYS A 65 4.28 3.63 -2.88
C LYS A 65 3.53 4.11 -4.11
N THR A 66 3.83 5.32 -4.59
CA THR A 66 3.17 5.94 -5.74
C THR A 66 3.29 5.08 -7.00
N HIS A 67 4.47 4.50 -7.21
CA HIS A 67 4.70 3.61 -8.35
C HIS A 67 3.78 2.38 -8.31
N ILE A 68 3.68 1.73 -7.15
CA ILE A 68 2.82 0.55 -6.96
C ILE A 68 1.34 0.94 -7.02
N ALA A 69 0.95 2.06 -6.42
CA ALA A 69 -0.42 2.57 -6.47
C ALA A 69 -0.89 2.80 -7.91
N LEU A 70 -0.09 3.52 -8.71
CA LEU A 70 -0.37 3.78 -10.12
C LEU A 70 -0.43 2.50 -10.94
N ALA A 71 0.49 1.58 -10.73
CA ALA A 71 0.53 0.33 -11.46
C ALA A 71 -0.70 -0.56 -11.17
N LEU A 72 -1.14 -0.64 -9.91
CA LEU A 72 -2.37 -1.34 -9.54
C LEU A 72 -3.61 -0.67 -10.11
N GLU A 73 -3.72 0.66 -9.99
CA GLU A 73 -4.83 1.44 -10.55
C GLU A 73 -4.97 1.20 -12.05
N GLN A 74 -3.88 1.34 -12.81
CA GLN A 74 -3.85 1.10 -14.26
C GLN A 74 -4.23 -0.34 -14.62
N TYR A 75 -3.67 -1.30 -13.93
CA TYR A 75 -3.96 -2.72 -14.19
C TYR A 75 -5.43 -3.05 -13.90
N TRP A 76 -5.95 -2.70 -12.74
CA TRP A 76 -7.33 -3.00 -12.36
C TRP A 76 -8.34 -2.26 -13.23
N THR A 77 -8.09 -1.00 -13.58
CA THR A 77 -8.92 -0.26 -14.57
C THR A 77 -8.92 -0.96 -15.92
N SER A 78 -7.77 -1.48 -16.37
CA SER A 78 -7.66 -2.19 -17.65
C SER A 78 -8.47 -3.48 -17.73
N ILE A 79 -8.73 -4.13 -16.58
CA ILE A 79 -9.55 -5.34 -16.48
C ILE A 79 -10.99 -5.06 -16.05
N GLY A 80 -11.41 -3.79 -16.02
CA GLY A 80 -12.79 -3.37 -15.79
C GLY A 80 -13.20 -3.18 -14.34
N LEU A 81 -12.23 -3.12 -13.41
CA LEU A 81 -12.51 -2.79 -12.01
C LEU A 81 -12.58 -1.26 -11.84
N ASP A 82 -13.48 -0.83 -10.97
CA ASP A 82 -13.60 0.57 -10.59
C ASP A 82 -12.65 0.87 -9.44
N VAL A 83 -11.72 1.80 -9.66
CA VAL A 83 -10.63 2.10 -8.71
C VAL A 83 -10.51 3.59 -8.51
N ARG A 84 -10.41 3.99 -7.26
CA ARG A 84 -10.09 5.36 -6.86
C ARG A 84 -8.79 5.37 -6.06
N ARG A 85 -7.94 6.34 -6.34
CA ARG A 85 -6.69 6.55 -5.63
C ARG A 85 -6.69 7.90 -4.92
N ILE A 86 -6.35 7.89 -3.63
CA ILE A 86 -6.08 9.09 -2.83
C ILE A 86 -4.58 9.14 -2.59
N THR A 87 -3.95 10.26 -2.93
CA THR A 87 -2.51 10.45 -2.81
C THR A 87 -2.15 11.50 -1.78
N TYR A 88 -1.06 11.25 -1.07
CA TYR A 88 -0.55 12.16 -0.06
C TYR A 88 -0.28 13.58 -0.57
N ASP A 89 0.37 13.68 -1.74
CA ASP A 89 0.79 14.98 -2.26
C ASP A 89 -0.37 15.88 -2.72
N GLU A 90 -1.49 15.29 -3.10
CA GLU A 90 -2.65 16.01 -3.59
C GLU A 90 -3.69 16.24 -2.48
N ASP A 91 -3.91 15.22 -1.65
CA ASP A 91 -5.04 15.16 -0.72
C ASP A 91 -4.67 15.47 0.73
N PHE A 92 -3.38 15.37 1.12
CA PHE A 92 -2.93 15.41 2.52
C PHE A 92 -1.92 16.51 2.87
N LEU A 93 -1.58 17.40 1.93
CA LEU A 93 -0.47 18.37 2.11
C LEU A 93 -0.80 19.56 3.02
N SER A 94 -2.07 19.90 3.23
CA SER A 94 -2.45 21.06 4.03
C SER A 94 -2.82 20.68 5.45
N GLU A 95 -2.60 21.59 6.40
CA GLU A 95 -3.09 21.44 7.78
C GLU A 95 -4.62 21.32 7.84
N ASP A 96 -5.32 21.83 6.82
CA ASP A 96 -6.76 21.74 6.64
C ASP A 96 -7.18 20.50 5.84
N SER A 97 -6.25 19.59 5.55
CA SER A 97 -6.56 18.40 4.76
C SER A 97 -7.58 17.50 5.47
N LEU A 98 -8.42 16.85 4.68
CA LEU A 98 -9.38 15.87 5.19
C LEU A 98 -8.69 14.77 6.01
N TYR A 99 -7.44 14.41 5.67
CA TYR A 99 -6.65 13.43 6.40
C TYR A 99 -6.41 13.81 7.87
N VAL A 100 -6.03 15.05 8.15
CA VAL A 100 -5.78 15.54 9.52
C VAL A 100 -7.06 15.51 10.36
N GLN A 101 -8.19 15.75 9.73
CA GLN A 101 -9.50 15.79 10.38
C GLN A 101 -10.23 14.43 10.34
N ALA A 102 -9.78 13.51 9.51
CA ALA A 102 -10.46 12.24 9.30
C ALA A 102 -10.32 11.31 10.52
N ASN A 103 -11.45 10.81 10.99
CA ASN A 103 -11.50 9.75 12.00
C ASN A 103 -11.85 8.38 11.41
N ASN A 104 -12.35 8.35 10.17
CA ASN A 104 -12.75 7.13 9.47
C ASN A 104 -12.66 7.32 7.95
N ILE A 105 -12.81 6.24 7.21
CA ILE A 105 -12.76 6.27 5.73
C ILE A 105 -13.87 7.11 5.11
N LYS A 106 -15.04 7.19 5.74
CA LYS A 106 -16.12 8.05 5.26
C LYS A 106 -15.75 9.52 5.27
N ASP A 107 -14.92 9.96 6.22
CA ASP A 107 -14.44 11.35 6.27
C ASP A 107 -13.47 11.62 5.12
N LEU A 108 -12.66 10.63 4.72
CA LEU A 108 -11.73 10.74 3.59
C LEU A 108 -12.44 10.65 2.23
N CYS A 109 -13.41 9.77 2.11
CA CYS A 109 -14.06 9.47 0.85
C CYS A 109 -15.56 9.21 1.07
N PRO A 110 -16.37 10.27 1.31
CA PRO A 110 -17.78 10.13 1.66
C PRO A 110 -18.63 9.53 0.53
N ASP A 111 -18.19 9.65 -0.71
CA ASP A 111 -18.88 9.20 -1.92
C ASP A 111 -18.30 7.90 -2.50
N LEU A 112 -17.57 7.11 -1.70
CA LEU A 112 -17.02 5.83 -2.14
C LEU A 112 -18.14 4.86 -2.55
N GLY A 113 -18.07 4.39 -3.77
CA GLY A 113 -19.00 3.40 -4.34
C GLY A 113 -18.87 2.04 -3.65
N LYS A 114 -19.97 1.27 -3.62
CA LYS A 114 -20.03 -0.02 -2.93
C LYS A 114 -19.03 -1.06 -3.46
N ASP A 115 -18.81 -1.06 -4.78
CA ASP A 115 -17.92 -1.99 -5.47
C ASP A 115 -16.59 -1.35 -5.89
N GLU A 116 -16.40 -0.08 -5.58
CA GLU A 116 -15.21 0.69 -5.89
C GLU A 116 -14.05 0.27 -4.98
N ILE A 117 -12.87 0.07 -5.55
CA ILE A 117 -11.63 -0.18 -4.81
C ILE A 117 -10.97 1.15 -4.49
N LEU A 118 -10.71 1.40 -3.21
CA LEU A 118 -9.99 2.58 -2.75
C LEU A 118 -8.55 2.23 -2.43
N LEU A 119 -7.62 2.84 -3.15
CA LEU A 119 -6.19 2.83 -2.85
C LEU A 119 -5.83 4.12 -2.11
N ILE A 120 -5.34 4.00 -0.89
CA ILE A 120 -4.91 5.16 -0.09
C ILE A 120 -3.40 5.13 0.07
N GLU A 121 -2.74 6.10 -0.51
CA GLU A 121 -1.31 6.32 -0.35
C GLU A 121 -1.05 7.26 0.82
N TYR A 122 -0.78 6.69 2.00
CA TYR A 122 -0.53 7.47 3.20
C TYR A 122 0.83 8.17 3.19
N PRO A 123 0.97 9.28 3.94
CA PRO A 123 2.27 9.89 4.21
C PRO A 123 3.25 8.88 4.80
N VAL A 124 4.53 9.22 4.74
CA VAL A 124 5.59 8.44 5.39
C VAL A 124 5.32 8.35 6.90
N LEU A 125 5.27 7.15 7.43
CA LEU A 125 4.93 6.90 8.85
C LEU A 125 5.85 7.61 9.84
N LYS A 126 7.07 7.87 9.43
CA LYS A 126 8.07 8.59 10.21
C LYS A 126 7.68 10.04 10.52
N SER A 127 6.98 10.68 9.59
CA SER A 127 6.52 12.06 9.73
C SER A 127 5.07 12.15 10.20
N ASN A 128 4.24 11.20 9.81
CA ASN A 128 2.80 11.21 10.07
C ASN A 128 2.30 9.81 10.44
N PRO A 129 2.04 9.54 11.72
CA PRO A 129 1.46 8.27 12.12
C PRO A 129 0.04 8.13 11.54
N ILE A 130 -0.31 6.92 11.12
CA ILE A 130 -1.66 6.64 10.63
C ILE A 130 -2.63 6.51 11.82
N PRO A 131 -3.81 7.14 11.77
CA PRO A 131 -4.85 6.92 12.77
C PRO A 131 -5.28 5.47 12.85
N PRO A 132 -5.40 4.87 14.05
CA PRO A 132 -5.78 3.46 14.22
C PRO A 132 -7.10 3.09 13.53
N THR A 133 -8.06 4.01 13.50
CA THR A 133 -9.35 3.79 12.83
C THR A 133 -9.18 3.56 11.33
N LEU A 134 -8.39 4.40 10.66
CA LEU A 134 -8.10 4.27 9.22
C LEU A 134 -7.31 2.99 8.92
N LEU A 135 -6.39 2.62 9.82
CA LEU A 135 -5.64 1.38 9.71
C LEU A 135 -6.55 0.15 9.77
N ASN A 136 -7.56 0.17 10.62
CA ASN A 136 -8.44 -0.97 10.92
C ASN A 136 -9.70 -1.04 10.03
N GLU A 137 -10.04 0.02 9.33
CA GLU A 137 -11.11 0.00 8.32
C GLU A 137 -10.65 -0.54 6.96
N ALA A 138 -9.36 -0.68 6.75
CA ALA A 138 -8.82 -1.24 5.51
C ALA A 138 -9.08 -2.76 5.40
N SER A 139 -9.21 -3.23 4.18
CA SER A 139 -9.23 -4.67 3.86
C SER A 139 -7.82 -5.27 3.97
N VAL A 140 -6.82 -4.50 3.55
CA VAL A 140 -5.40 -4.87 3.57
C VAL A 140 -4.55 -3.64 3.85
N ASN A 141 -3.54 -3.81 4.69
CA ASN A 141 -2.44 -2.86 4.84
C ASN A 141 -1.22 -3.40 4.11
N LEU A 142 -0.71 -2.66 3.15
CA LEU A 142 0.45 -3.04 2.34
C LEU A 142 1.63 -2.13 2.67
N MET A 143 2.63 -2.68 3.32
CA MET A 143 3.89 -1.99 3.63
C MET A 143 4.85 -2.11 2.44
N ILE A 144 5.09 -1.00 1.77
CA ILE A 144 6.04 -0.91 0.65
C ILE A 144 7.43 -0.58 1.19
N VAL A 145 8.40 -1.40 0.83
CA VAL A 145 9.79 -1.25 1.30
C VAL A 145 10.74 -1.48 0.14
N ARG A 146 11.72 -0.58 0.00
CA ARG A 146 12.76 -0.76 -1.01
C ARG A 146 13.66 -1.94 -0.65
N ALA A 147 13.81 -2.90 -1.58
CA ALA A 147 14.54 -4.15 -1.35
C ALA A 147 16.03 -3.96 -1.03
N ASN A 148 16.62 -2.88 -1.53
CA ASN A 148 18.05 -2.58 -1.39
C ASN A 148 18.39 -1.65 -0.23
N ARG A 149 17.39 -1.21 0.56
CA ARG A 149 17.67 -0.38 1.73
C ARG A 149 17.84 -1.20 3.00
N THR A 150 18.59 -0.66 3.94
CA THR A 150 18.74 -1.24 5.27
C THR A 150 17.53 -0.92 6.14
N TRP A 151 16.96 -1.93 6.78
CA TRP A 151 15.94 -1.77 7.81
C TRP A 151 16.59 -1.26 9.09
N LYS A 152 16.14 -0.11 9.57
CA LYS A 152 16.71 0.60 10.74
C LYS A 152 15.85 0.36 11.98
N ASP A 153 16.38 0.71 13.14
CA ASP A 153 15.65 0.60 14.42
C ASP A 153 14.37 1.45 14.42
N ILE A 154 14.40 2.61 13.79
CA ILE A 154 13.21 3.46 13.65
C ILE A 154 12.13 2.80 12.79
N ASP A 155 12.48 2.09 11.73
CA ASP A 155 11.54 1.32 10.92
C ASP A 155 10.88 0.23 11.77
N GLN A 156 11.69 -0.45 12.59
CA GLN A 156 11.21 -1.50 13.47
C GLN A 156 10.27 -0.95 14.56
N LEU A 157 10.56 0.22 15.08
CA LEU A 157 9.70 0.89 16.07
C LEU A 157 8.34 1.23 15.48
N MET A 158 8.32 1.84 14.30
CA MET A 158 7.09 2.18 13.60
C MET A 158 6.27 0.96 13.24
N TYR A 159 6.93 -0.07 12.74
CA TYR A 159 6.28 -1.34 12.43
C TYR A 159 5.63 -1.98 13.67
N LYS A 160 6.32 -2.00 14.80
CA LYS A 160 5.75 -2.48 16.07
C LYS A 160 4.55 -1.64 16.51
N SER A 161 4.61 -0.33 16.37
CA SER A 161 3.48 0.57 16.67
C SER A 161 2.27 0.26 15.78
N LEU A 162 2.48 0.00 14.49
CA LEU A 162 1.41 -0.44 13.59
C LEU A 162 0.79 -1.77 14.03
N LEU A 163 1.60 -2.75 14.40
CA LEU A 163 1.11 -4.04 14.89
C LEU A 163 0.28 -3.91 16.17
N GLN A 164 0.66 -3.00 17.07
CA GLN A 164 -0.10 -2.74 18.30
C GLN A 164 -1.43 -2.04 18.03
N ALA A 165 -1.47 -1.13 17.05
CA ALA A 165 -2.68 -0.38 16.68
C ALA A 165 -3.63 -1.18 15.79
N LYS A 166 -3.11 -2.16 15.04
CA LYS A 166 -3.86 -2.97 14.07
C LYS A 166 -4.61 -4.10 14.76
N ASN A 167 -5.87 -4.30 14.38
CA ASN A 167 -6.62 -5.51 14.73
C ASN A 167 -5.99 -6.74 14.08
N GLU A 168 -5.97 -7.87 14.78
CA GLU A 168 -5.37 -9.12 14.30
C GLU A 168 -5.99 -9.63 13.00
N GLN A 169 -7.28 -9.37 12.81
CA GLN A 169 -8.04 -9.81 11.62
C GLN A 169 -7.68 -9.05 10.35
N ILE A 170 -7.09 -7.85 10.45
CA ILE A 170 -6.70 -7.04 9.29
C ILE A 170 -5.28 -7.42 8.86
N PRO A 171 -5.06 -7.93 7.64
CA PRO A 171 -3.75 -8.34 7.20
C PRO A 171 -2.81 -7.14 7.00
N LEU A 172 -1.54 -7.34 7.34
CA LEU A 172 -0.44 -6.45 7.04
C LEU A 172 0.62 -7.26 6.31
N PHE A 173 0.82 -6.94 5.04
CA PHE A 173 1.79 -7.59 4.17
C PHE A 173 2.92 -6.65 3.78
N PHE A 174 4.07 -7.21 3.46
CA PHE A 174 5.18 -6.49 2.86
C PHE A 174 5.24 -6.72 1.36
N TYR A 175 5.55 -5.66 0.61
CA TYR A 175 5.88 -5.72 -0.80
C TYR A 175 7.20 -4.98 -1.04
N LEU A 176 8.11 -5.61 -1.75
CA LEU A 176 9.44 -5.07 -1.99
C LEU A 176 9.50 -4.35 -3.35
N THR A 177 10.19 -3.22 -3.43
CA THR A 177 10.42 -2.45 -4.66
C THR A 177 11.89 -2.32 -4.99
#